data_8d79e11eb2d3e3b8ac80f17fb589d28d
#
_entry.id   8d79e11eb2d3e3b8ac80f17fb589d28d
#
_cell.length_a   1.000
_cell.length_b   1.000
_cell.length_c   1.000
_cell.angle_alpha   90.00
_cell.angle_beta   90.00
_cell.angle_gamma   90.00
#
_symmetry.space_group_name_H-M   'P 1'
#
loop_
_entity.id
_entity.type
_entity.pdbx_description
1 polymer ?
#
loop_
_entity_poly.entity_id
_entity_poly.type
_entity_poly.pdbx_seq_one_letter_code
_entity_poly.pdbx_strand_id
1 'polypeptide(L)'
;MEEIKEKAQETEHEECCCGHEHHHDHEEHGCCGHEHHHHDHEHEHHHRHENIEITTHEESVTASVRIVFREDRDQAEVMLRSFMRAVAEETEALGGTIGHIKFFLKESRGSMFSMTDTEEIQKKNAAYTELRAEGVAIVLGLTPEQLEDIVAVHYPGAI
;
A
#
# COMPACT_ATOMS: atom_id res chain seq x y z
N MET A 1 -36.24 9.40 -40.33
CA MET A 1 -34.87 9.24 -40.92
C MET A 1 -34.16 10.55 -40.68
N GLU A 2 -33.45 10.62 -39.60
CA GLU A 2 -32.55 11.72 -39.31
C GLU A 2 -31.20 11.14 -38.96
N GLU A 3 -30.21 11.47 -39.80
CA GLU A 3 -28.80 11.04 -39.65
C GLU A 3 -28.13 11.90 -38.59
N ILE A 4 -27.63 11.27 -37.55
CA ILE A 4 -26.77 11.90 -36.54
C ILE A 4 -25.30 11.73 -37.02
N LYS A 5 -24.70 12.85 -37.42
CA LYS A 5 -23.29 12.95 -37.79
C LYS A 5 -22.44 12.94 -36.51
N GLU A 6 -21.64 11.91 -36.35
CA GLU A 6 -20.61 11.76 -35.36
C GLU A 6 -19.39 12.61 -35.72
N LYS A 7 -19.03 13.58 -34.88
CA LYS A 7 -17.82 14.39 -35.00
C LYS A 7 -16.70 13.73 -34.20
N ALA A 8 -15.74 13.15 -34.89
CA ALA A 8 -14.47 12.76 -34.33
C ALA A 8 -13.66 14.03 -33.94
N GLN A 9 -13.24 14.11 -32.67
CA GLN A 9 -12.22 15.06 -32.23
C GLN A 9 -10.88 14.37 -32.22
N GLU A 10 -10.02 14.76 -33.13
CA GLU A 10 -8.59 14.44 -33.13
C GLU A 10 -7.92 15.27 -32.04
N THR A 11 -7.30 14.61 -31.06
CA THR A 11 -6.39 15.25 -30.11
C THR A 11 -4.97 15.08 -30.61
N GLU A 12 -4.38 16.20 -31.05
CA GLU A 12 -2.98 16.29 -31.44
C GLU A 12 -2.09 16.08 -30.21
N HIS A 13 -1.21 15.07 -30.28
CA HIS A 13 -0.12 14.84 -29.33
C HIS A 13 1.04 15.77 -29.72
N GLU A 14 1.32 16.76 -28.92
CA GLU A 14 2.57 17.51 -29.00
C GLU A 14 3.73 16.68 -28.43
N GLU A 15 4.61 16.21 -29.32
CA GLU A 15 5.86 15.55 -28.97
C GLU A 15 6.86 16.61 -28.46
N CYS A 16 7.24 16.51 -27.20
CA CYS A 16 8.28 17.34 -26.59
C CYS A 16 9.65 16.68 -26.82
N CYS A 17 10.32 17.05 -27.90
CA CYS A 17 11.68 16.64 -28.20
C CYS A 17 12.69 17.49 -27.42
N CYS A 18 13.15 17.03 -26.25
CA CYS A 18 14.31 17.60 -25.58
C CYS A 18 15.56 16.78 -25.92
N GLY A 19 16.12 17.04 -27.12
CA GLY A 19 17.45 16.61 -27.44
C GLY A 19 18.49 17.52 -26.76
N HIS A 20 19.20 17.01 -25.77
CA HIS A 20 20.36 17.68 -25.20
C HIS A 20 21.62 16.96 -25.66
N GLU A 21 22.27 17.52 -26.68
CA GLU A 21 23.66 17.19 -27.00
C GLU A 21 24.57 17.98 -26.04
N HIS A 22 25.29 17.29 -25.17
CA HIS A 22 26.31 17.89 -24.32
C HIS A 22 27.66 17.88 -25.04
N HIS A 23 28.06 19.04 -25.56
CA HIS A 23 29.45 19.33 -25.85
C HIS A 23 30.13 19.83 -24.58
N HIS A 24 31.16 19.12 -24.13
CA HIS A 24 32.04 19.54 -23.04
C HIS A 24 33.15 20.41 -23.63
N ASP A 25 33.10 21.69 -23.39
CA ASP A 25 34.28 22.55 -23.44
C ASP A 25 34.56 23.03 -22.00
N HIS A 26 35.76 22.70 -21.52
CA HIS A 26 36.29 23.11 -20.23
C HIS A 26 36.79 24.54 -20.33
N GLU A 27 36.19 25.50 -19.59
CA GLU A 27 36.87 26.67 -19.10
C GLU A 27 36.44 26.99 -17.68
N GLU A 28 37.45 27.26 -16.84
CA GLU A 28 37.40 27.48 -15.43
C GLU A 28 36.57 28.72 -15.05
N HIS A 29 35.52 28.60 -14.25
CA HIS A 29 35.04 29.68 -13.38
C HIS A 29 34.32 29.16 -12.13
N GLY A 30 34.91 29.54 -10.98
CA GLY A 30 34.25 30.05 -9.78
C GLY A 30 33.14 29.22 -9.13
N CYS A 31 33.52 28.63 -8.00
CA CYS A 31 32.67 28.04 -6.94
C CYS A 31 31.50 28.92 -6.55
N CYS A 32 30.27 28.47 -6.85
CA CYS A 32 29.12 28.81 -6.02
C CYS A 32 28.81 27.56 -5.19
N GLY A 33 29.17 27.62 -3.90
CA GLY A 33 28.79 26.58 -2.94
C GLY A 33 27.27 26.48 -2.83
N HIS A 34 26.70 25.50 -3.48
CA HIS A 34 25.35 25.06 -3.19
C HIS A 34 25.50 24.05 -2.05
N GLU A 35 25.26 24.48 -0.84
CA GLU A 35 25.00 23.60 0.28
C GLU A 35 23.71 22.84 -0.05
N HIS A 36 23.88 21.64 -0.57
CA HIS A 36 22.80 20.67 -0.59
C HIS A 36 22.52 20.28 0.86
N HIS A 37 21.54 20.93 1.45
CA HIS A 37 20.90 20.42 2.65
C HIS A 37 20.23 19.10 2.27
N HIS A 38 20.98 18.00 2.47
CA HIS A 38 20.39 16.69 2.58
C HIS A 38 19.53 16.72 3.83
N HIS A 39 18.23 16.89 3.64
CA HIS A 39 17.28 16.53 4.65
C HIS A 39 17.30 15.01 4.70
N ASP A 40 18.17 14.48 5.55
CA ASP A 40 18.09 13.11 6.01
C ASP A 40 16.77 12.99 6.78
N HIS A 41 15.71 12.57 6.06
CA HIS A 41 14.52 12.07 6.70
C HIS A 41 14.90 10.70 7.25
N GLU A 42 15.38 10.68 8.47
CA GLU A 42 15.49 9.45 9.25
C GLU A 42 14.09 8.89 9.44
N HIS A 43 13.66 8.04 8.51
CA HIS A 43 12.49 7.20 8.72
C HIS A 43 12.90 6.11 9.69
N GLU A 44 12.70 6.34 10.97
CA GLU A 44 12.80 5.29 11.98
C GLU A 44 11.69 4.27 11.72
N HIS A 45 12.03 3.22 10.99
CA HIS A 45 11.14 2.06 10.79
C HIS A 45 11.25 1.15 12.01
N HIS A 46 10.30 1.24 12.92
CA HIS A 46 10.16 0.28 13.99
C HIS A 46 9.39 -0.94 13.48
N HIS A 47 10.12 -2.02 13.14
CA HIS A 47 9.54 -3.31 12.74
C HIS A 47 9.35 -4.20 13.97
N ARG A 48 8.23 -4.07 14.68
CA ARG A 48 7.84 -5.04 15.73
C ARG A 48 7.10 -6.26 15.17
N HIS A 49 6.39 -6.09 14.04
CA HIS A 49 5.63 -7.16 13.41
C HIS A 49 5.84 -7.14 11.89
N GLU A 50 6.17 -8.28 11.30
CA GLU A 50 6.40 -8.41 9.84
C GLU A 50 5.22 -7.93 8.96
N ASN A 51 4.04 -7.85 9.54
CA ASN A 51 2.79 -7.50 8.86
C ASN A 51 2.24 -6.11 9.20
N ILE A 52 2.94 -5.35 10.05
CA ILE A 52 2.56 -4.00 10.48
C ILE A 52 3.76 -3.09 10.27
N GLU A 53 3.57 -2.04 9.49
CA GLU A 53 4.57 -1.00 9.23
C GLU A 53 4.00 0.35 9.66
N ILE A 54 4.70 1.04 10.55
CA ILE A 54 4.30 2.35 11.04
C ILE A 54 5.18 3.43 10.38
N THR A 55 4.52 4.44 9.85
CA THR A 55 5.18 5.61 9.25
C THR A 55 4.55 6.89 9.78
N THR A 56 5.33 7.97 9.82
CA THR A 56 4.86 9.30 10.21
C THR A 56 4.96 10.26 9.04
N HIS A 57 3.96 11.12 8.90
CA HIS A 57 4.00 12.20 7.94
C HIS A 57 3.33 13.44 8.55
N GLU A 58 4.13 14.48 8.80
CA GLU A 58 3.70 15.71 9.49
C GLU A 58 3.05 15.40 10.84
N GLU A 59 1.74 15.68 10.99
CA GLU A 59 0.98 15.44 12.22
C GLU A 59 0.23 14.11 12.22
N SER A 60 0.37 13.30 11.17
CA SER A 60 -0.31 12.01 11.02
C SER A 60 0.62 10.83 11.24
N VAL A 61 0.08 9.77 11.83
CA VAL A 61 0.70 8.46 11.94
C VAL A 61 -0.09 7.48 11.10
N THR A 62 0.60 6.66 10.34
CA THR A 62 0.00 5.68 9.44
C THR A 62 0.48 4.29 9.78
N ALA A 63 -0.46 3.36 9.98
CA ALA A 63 -0.19 1.93 10.04
C ALA A 63 -0.57 1.28 8.70
N SER A 64 0.41 0.69 8.01
CA SER A 64 0.19 -0.20 6.87
C SER A 64 0.11 -1.63 7.38
N VAL A 65 -0.98 -2.34 7.08
CA VAL A 65 -1.27 -3.64 7.68
C VAL A 65 -1.59 -4.67 6.60
N ARG A 66 -1.01 -5.88 6.76
CA ARG A 66 -1.31 -7.06 5.93
C ARG A 66 -1.84 -8.17 6.83
N ILE A 67 -2.97 -8.78 6.44
CA ILE A 67 -3.61 -9.85 7.20
C ILE A 67 -3.85 -11.03 6.26
N VAL A 68 -3.50 -12.24 6.69
CA VAL A 68 -3.84 -13.48 5.99
C VAL A 68 -4.88 -14.22 6.82
N PHE A 69 -6.05 -14.48 6.24
CA PHE A 69 -7.12 -15.22 6.87
C PHE A 69 -7.08 -16.68 6.47
N ARG A 70 -7.33 -17.56 7.42
CA ARG A 70 -7.50 -19.01 7.20
C ARG A 70 -8.95 -19.42 7.15
N GLU A 71 -9.82 -18.51 7.55
CA GLU A 71 -11.26 -18.64 7.62
C GLU A 71 -11.89 -18.46 6.23
N ASP A 72 -13.17 -18.74 6.10
CA ASP A 72 -13.92 -18.42 4.89
C ASP A 72 -14.12 -16.89 4.75
N ARG A 73 -14.61 -16.49 3.58
CA ARG A 73 -14.75 -15.08 3.24
C ARG A 73 -15.67 -14.32 4.20
N ASP A 74 -16.79 -14.93 4.60
CA ASP A 74 -17.78 -14.27 5.46
C ASP A 74 -17.20 -14.02 6.85
N GLN A 75 -16.47 -14.99 7.40
CA GLN A 75 -15.77 -14.88 8.66
C GLN A 75 -14.63 -13.84 8.56
N ALA A 76 -13.84 -13.87 7.50
CA ALA A 76 -12.78 -12.90 7.28
C ALA A 76 -13.32 -11.45 7.20
N GLU A 77 -14.46 -11.23 6.55
CA GLU A 77 -15.12 -9.92 6.50
C GLU A 77 -15.59 -9.47 7.89
N VAL A 78 -16.14 -10.36 8.71
CA VAL A 78 -16.54 -10.05 10.10
C VAL A 78 -15.32 -9.68 10.94
N MET A 79 -14.25 -10.47 10.87
CA MET A 79 -13.00 -10.21 11.60
C MET A 79 -12.37 -8.88 11.18
N LEU A 80 -12.31 -8.60 9.88
CA LEU A 80 -11.76 -7.35 9.36
C LEU A 80 -12.56 -6.13 9.83
N ARG A 81 -13.89 -6.19 9.79
CA ARG A 81 -14.76 -5.11 10.30
C ARG A 81 -14.58 -4.88 11.79
N SER A 82 -14.45 -5.96 12.57
CA SER A 82 -14.21 -5.88 14.01
C SER A 82 -12.86 -5.22 14.31
N PHE A 83 -11.83 -5.63 13.60
CA PHE A 83 -10.51 -5.02 13.68
C PHE A 83 -10.54 -3.52 13.38
N MET A 84 -11.11 -3.13 12.23
CA MET A 84 -11.21 -1.70 11.85
C MET A 84 -11.96 -0.87 12.88
N ARG A 85 -13.03 -1.43 13.45
CA ARG A 85 -13.81 -0.74 14.51
C ARG A 85 -13.00 -0.60 15.78
N ALA A 86 -12.32 -1.64 16.23
CA ALA A 86 -11.51 -1.60 17.45
C ALA A 86 -10.36 -0.58 17.33
N VAL A 87 -9.67 -0.55 16.18
CA VAL A 87 -8.64 0.48 15.91
C VAL A 87 -9.24 1.88 15.99
N ALA A 88 -10.44 2.09 15.44
CA ALA A 88 -11.11 3.38 15.49
C ALA A 88 -11.49 3.78 16.92
N GLU A 89 -12.15 2.89 17.67
CA GLU A 89 -12.63 3.13 19.03
C GLU A 89 -11.47 3.43 20.00
N GLU A 90 -10.36 2.68 19.93
CA GLU A 90 -9.20 2.94 20.77
C GLU A 90 -8.44 4.22 20.38
N THR A 91 -8.36 4.52 19.08
CA THR A 91 -7.80 5.81 18.62
C THR A 91 -8.55 6.98 19.26
N GLU A 92 -9.88 6.97 19.22
CA GLU A 92 -10.70 8.02 19.81
C GLU A 92 -10.60 8.03 21.35
N ALA A 93 -10.54 6.87 22.00
CA ALA A 93 -10.39 6.74 23.45
C ALA A 93 -9.09 7.36 23.98
N LEU A 94 -8.03 7.32 23.19
CA LEU A 94 -6.75 7.97 23.50
C LEU A 94 -6.69 9.46 23.11
N GLY A 95 -7.80 10.01 22.61
CA GLY A 95 -7.90 11.42 22.19
C GLY A 95 -7.37 11.70 20.79
N GLY A 96 -7.08 10.65 20.01
CA GLY A 96 -6.70 10.77 18.61
C GLY A 96 -7.91 11.01 17.70
N THR A 97 -7.64 11.31 16.44
CA THR A 97 -8.66 11.49 15.41
C THR A 97 -8.37 10.57 14.24
N ILE A 98 -9.40 9.92 13.72
CA ILE A 98 -9.29 9.06 12.54
C ILE A 98 -9.26 9.92 11.29
N GLY A 99 -8.15 9.90 10.57
CA GLY A 99 -8.05 10.47 9.23
C GLY A 99 -8.69 9.56 8.22
N HIS A 100 -8.26 8.29 8.18
CA HIS A 100 -8.80 7.29 7.25
C HIS A 100 -8.41 5.87 7.67
N ILE A 101 -9.35 4.93 7.60
CA ILE A 101 -9.08 3.48 7.72
C ILE A 101 -9.64 2.79 6.48
N LYS A 102 -8.78 2.12 5.71
CA LYS A 102 -9.16 1.47 4.45
C LYS A 102 -8.44 0.16 4.26
N PHE A 103 -9.19 -0.89 3.91
CA PHE A 103 -8.67 -2.22 3.61
C PHE A 103 -9.27 -2.78 2.32
N PHE A 104 -8.46 -3.55 1.60
CA PHE A 104 -8.90 -4.38 0.49
C PHE A 104 -8.80 -5.84 0.90
N LEU A 105 -9.91 -6.57 0.84
CA LEU A 105 -9.92 -8.02 1.01
C LEU A 105 -9.84 -8.68 -0.38
N LYS A 106 -8.73 -9.38 -0.62
CA LYS A 106 -8.44 -10.09 -1.87
C LYS A 106 -8.54 -11.58 -1.65
N GLU A 107 -9.13 -12.27 -2.62
CA GLU A 107 -9.19 -13.72 -2.68
C GLU A 107 -8.25 -14.23 -3.77
N SER A 108 -7.28 -15.06 -3.39
CA SER A 108 -6.34 -15.68 -4.32
C SER A 108 -6.63 -17.16 -4.43
N ARG A 109 -6.90 -17.63 -5.67
CA ARG A 109 -7.04 -19.05 -5.95
C ARG A 109 -5.77 -19.59 -6.57
N GLY A 110 -5.14 -20.55 -5.92
CA GLY A 110 -3.97 -21.24 -6.44
C GLY A 110 -4.33 -22.28 -7.50
N SER A 111 -3.44 -22.50 -8.46
CA SER A 111 -3.46 -23.66 -9.33
C SER A 111 -2.08 -24.28 -9.33
N MET A 112 -2.00 -25.60 -9.14
CA MET A 112 -0.78 -26.36 -9.27
C MET A 112 -0.72 -26.99 -10.65
N PHE A 113 0.41 -26.84 -11.31
CA PHE A 113 0.72 -27.50 -12.57
C PHE A 113 1.83 -28.52 -12.29
N SER A 114 1.63 -29.76 -12.72
CA SER A 114 2.64 -30.82 -12.59
C SER A 114 2.83 -31.53 -13.91
N MET A 115 4.06 -31.92 -14.20
CA MET A 115 4.45 -32.68 -15.38
C MET A 115 5.36 -33.81 -14.94
N THR A 116 5.06 -35.03 -15.34
CA THR A 116 5.87 -36.23 -15.06
C THR A 116 6.58 -36.75 -16.31
N ASP A 117 6.11 -36.33 -17.48
CA ASP A 117 6.72 -36.57 -18.77
C ASP A 117 6.57 -35.34 -19.68
N THR A 118 7.12 -35.39 -20.89
CA THR A 118 7.13 -34.26 -21.83
C THR A 118 5.81 -34.06 -22.60
N GLU A 119 4.83 -34.96 -22.41
CA GLU A 119 3.63 -34.99 -23.25
C GLU A 119 2.41 -34.38 -22.53
N GLU A 120 2.35 -34.45 -21.15
CA GLU A 120 1.15 -34.04 -20.45
C GLU A 120 1.45 -33.14 -19.24
N ILE A 121 0.79 -31.96 -19.22
CA ILE A 121 0.77 -31.07 -18.06
C ILE A 121 -0.57 -31.22 -17.34
N GLN A 122 -0.52 -31.72 -16.12
CA GLN A 122 -1.69 -31.83 -15.26
C GLN A 122 -1.89 -30.54 -14.47
N LYS A 123 -3.13 -30.02 -14.50
CA LYS A 123 -3.55 -28.88 -13.70
C LYS A 123 -4.46 -29.34 -12.57
N LYS A 124 -4.10 -28.99 -11.34
CA LYS A 124 -4.98 -29.10 -10.17
C LYS A 124 -5.24 -27.72 -9.60
N ASN A 125 -6.53 -27.39 -9.39
CA ASN A 125 -6.85 -26.20 -8.61
C ASN A 125 -6.47 -26.46 -7.15
N ALA A 126 -5.89 -25.44 -6.48
CA ALA A 126 -5.60 -25.55 -5.06
C ALA A 126 -6.91 -25.76 -4.29
N ALA A 127 -6.86 -26.65 -3.31
CA ALA A 127 -8.01 -26.95 -2.47
C ALA A 127 -8.32 -25.83 -1.46
N TYR A 128 -7.44 -24.84 -1.35
CA TYR A 128 -7.61 -23.70 -0.44
C TYR A 128 -7.61 -22.39 -1.22
N THR A 129 -8.38 -21.48 -0.72
CA THR A 129 -8.39 -20.09 -1.13
C THR A 129 -7.67 -19.31 -0.05
N GLU A 130 -6.67 -18.54 -0.43
CA GLU A 130 -6.02 -17.63 0.48
C GLU A 130 -6.72 -16.27 0.42
N LEU A 131 -7.21 -15.82 1.57
CA LEU A 131 -7.80 -14.51 1.75
C LEU A 131 -6.76 -13.59 2.39
N ARG A 132 -6.48 -12.48 1.74
CA ARG A 132 -5.55 -11.44 2.25
C ARG A 132 -6.28 -10.12 2.33
N ALA A 133 -6.14 -9.43 3.46
CA ALA A 133 -6.46 -8.03 3.56
C ALA A 133 -5.18 -7.20 3.59
N GLU A 134 -5.17 -6.13 2.83
CA GLU A 134 -4.11 -5.13 2.83
C GLU A 134 -4.73 -3.76 2.97
N GLY A 135 -4.21 -2.94 3.86
CA GLY A 135 -4.80 -1.63 4.08
C GLY A 135 -3.98 -0.72 4.97
N VAL A 136 -4.55 0.43 5.24
CA VAL A 136 -3.94 1.47 6.05
C VAL A 136 -4.92 2.01 7.08
N ALA A 137 -4.38 2.40 8.24
CA ALA A 137 -5.04 3.26 9.21
C ALA A 137 -4.21 4.54 9.37
N ILE A 138 -4.79 5.68 9.04
CA ILE A 138 -4.18 7.01 9.18
C ILE A 138 -4.89 7.73 10.32
N VAL A 139 -4.12 8.12 11.33
CA VAL A 139 -4.64 8.79 12.53
C VAL A 139 -3.84 10.05 12.84
N LEU A 140 -4.43 10.97 13.60
CA LEU A 140 -3.80 12.18 14.09
C LEU A 140 -3.87 12.22 15.63
N GLY A 141 -2.89 12.85 16.25
CA GLY A 141 -2.88 13.04 17.70
C GLY A 141 -2.44 11.83 18.51
N LEU A 142 -1.98 10.75 17.86
CA LEU A 142 -1.33 9.61 18.50
C LEU A 142 0.17 9.59 18.21
N THR A 143 0.93 8.90 19.08
CA THR A 143 2.32 8.56 18.77
C THR A 143 2.40 7.30 17.90
N PRO A 144 3.52 7.06 17.19
CA PRO A 144 3.75 5.83 16.44
C PRO A 144 3.57 4.57 17.30
N GLU A 145 4.09 4.57 18.52
CA GLU A 145 4.01 3.45 19.44
C GLU A 145 2.57 3.16 19.88
N GLN A 146 1.78 4.22 20.11
CA GLN A 146 0.37 4.07 20.47
C GLN A 146 -0.42 3.42 19.33
N LEU A 147 -0.23 3.86 18.10
CA LEU A 147 -0.91 3.26 16.95
C LEU A 147 -0.44 1.81 16.71
N GLU A 148 0.86 1.54 16.86
CA GLU A 148 1.41 0.18 16.73
C GLU A 148 0.79 -0.76 17.78
N ASP A 149 0.73 -0.34 19.03
CA ASP A 149 0.15 -1.15 20.12
C ASP A 149 -1.34 -1.43 19.87
N ILE A 150 -2.13 -0.43 19.47
CA ILE A 150 -3.54 -0.61 19.11
C ILE A 150 -3.69 -1.65 17.98
N VAL A 151 -2.95 -1.48 16.90
CA VAL A 151 -3.03 -2.37 15.74
C VAL A 151 -2.58 -3.79 16.11
N ALA A 152 -1.52 -3.93 16.89
CA ALA A 152 -0.99 -5.23 17.32
C ALA A 152 -1.96 -5.99 18.25
N VAL A 153 -2.58 -5.31 19.21
CA VAL A 153 -3.55 -5.92 20.16
C VAL A 153 -4.78 -6.47 19.44
N HIS A 154 -5.26 -5.77 18.43
CA HIS A 154 -6.47 -6.15 17.69
C HIS A 154 -6.18 -6.94 16.40
N TYR A 155 -4.91 -7.20 16.07
CA TYR A 155 -4.51 -7.86 14.84
C TYR A 155 -5.20 -9.23 14.69
N PRO A 156 -6.00 -9.45 13.61
CA PRO A 156 -6.68 -10.71 13.39
C PRO A 156 -5.66 -11.79 12.98
N GLY A 157 -5.37 -12.73 13.85
CA GLY A 157 -4.41 -13.81 13.64
C GLY A 157 -3.25 -13.83 14.65
N ALA A 158 -3.25 -12.97 15.64
CA ALA A 158 -2.35 -13.04 16.80
C ALA A 158 -2.87 -14.10 17.80
N ILE A 159 -2.75 -15.38 17.43
CA ILE A 159 -2.89 -16.54 18.35
C ILE A 159 -1.72 -17.47 18.10
#